data_4c2151008f23a1ec7dad585726f84dbf
#
_entry.id   4c2151008f23a1ec7dad585726f84dbf
#
_cell.length_a   1.000
_cell.length_b   1.000
_cell.length_c   1.000
_cell.angle_alpha   90.00
_cell.angle_beta   90.00
_cell.angle_gamma   90.00
#
_symmetry.space_group_name_H-M   'P 1'
#
loop_
_entity.id
_entity.type
_entity.pdbx_description
1 polymer ?
#
loop_
_entity_poly.entity_id
_entity_poly.type
_entity_poly.pdbx_seq_one_letter_code
_entity_poly.pdbx_strand_id
1 'polypeptide(L)'
;AIAGYLKIDEAKIKKAIAGFKGVKRRFEYIVKSGSHILIDDYAHHPEELRALLNGAKELYPNKKCTVVFQPHLYTRTRDLADGFAEVLAIADEVVLLPIYPARELPIEGVSSEMILNKINKSSKRVLQKTELVDWVKSNNTELLITAGAGDIDLLLNDLKLMLEKKR
;
A
#
# COMPACT_ATOMS: atom_id res chain seq x y z
N ALA A 1 -5.82 -21.50 -19.46
CA ALA A 1 -5.59 -21.67 -20.90
C ALA A 1 -4.28 -22.42 -21.17
N ILE A 2 -3.06 -21.93 -20.83
CA ILE A 2 -1.76 -22.56 -21.13
C ILE A 2 -1.67 -23.99 -20.56
N ALA A 3 -2.02 -24.19 -19.31
CA ALA A 3 -1.99 -25.50 -18.68
C ALA A 3 -2.92 -26.53 -19.37
N GLY A 4 -4.09 -26.08 -19.85
CA GLY A 4 -5.00 -26.92 -20.63
C GLY A 4 -4.43 -27.25 -22.02
N TYR A 5 -3.78 -26.28 -22.68
CA TYR A 5 -3.09 -26.52 -23.94
C TYR A 5 -1.97 -27.55 -23.79
N LEU A 6 -1.23 -27.50 -22.68
CA LEU A 6 -0.19 -28.47 -22.33
C LEU A 6 -0.74 -29.80 -21.79
N LYS A 7 -2.06 -29.99 -21.78
CA LYS A 7 -2.76 -31.19 -21.28
C LYS A 7 -2.38 -31.57 -19.85
N ILE A 8 -2.08 -30.54 -18.99
CA ILE A 8 -1.83 -30.78 -17.58
C ILE A 8 -3.15 -31.16 -16.91
N ASP A 9 -3.11 -32.19 -16.09
CA ASP A 9 -4.26 -32.68 -15.34
C ASP A 9 -4.90 -31.60 -14.46
N GLU A 10 -6.22 -31.50 -14.49
CA GLU A 10 -6.98 -30.44 -13.81
C GLU A 10 -6.78 -30.46 -12.28
N ALA A 11 -6.66 -31.65 -11.67
CA ALA A 11 -6.42 -31.76 -10.23
C ALA A 11 -5.03 -31.21 -9.85
N LYS A 12 -4.02 -31.41 -10.72
CA LYS A 12 -2.68 -30.83 -10.53
C LYS A 12 -2.72 -29.32 -10.65
N ILE A 13 -3.48 -28.78 -11.62
CA ILE A 13 -3.66 -27.32 -11.79
C ILE A 13 -4.32 -26.74 -10.54
N LYS A 14 -5.43 -27.31 -10.07
CA LYS A 14 -6.13 -26.87 -8.86
C LYS A 14 -5.24 -26.92 -7.62
N LYS A 15 -4.49 -28.00 -7.45
CA LYS A 15 -3.54 -28.16 -6.34
C LYS A 15 -2.43 -27.09 -6.38
N ALA A 16 -1.88 -26.81 -7.55
CA ALA A 16 -0.85 -25.81 -7.72
C ALA A 16 -1.37 -24.39 -7.41
N ILE A 17 -2.58 -24.05 -7.89
CA ILE A 17 -3.22 -22.77 -7.61
C ILE A 17 -3.55 -22.62 -6.12
N ALA A 18 -4.09 -23.66 -5.49
CA ALA A 18 -4.39 -23.65 -4.05
C ALA A 18 -3.14 -23.51 -3.17
N GLY A 19 -2.00 -24.02 -3.63
CA GLY A 19 -0.70 -23.88 -2.96
C GLY A 19 0.05 -22.60 -3.27
N PHE A 20 -0.43 -21.78 -4.20
CA PHE A 20 0.24 -20.55 -4.58
C PHE A 20 0.08 -19.48 -3.49
N LYS A 21 1.21 -19.02 -2.97
CA LYS A 21 1.26 -18.05 -1.84
C LYS A 21 1.26 -16.58 -2.27
N GLY A 22 1.06 -16.31 -3.56
CA GLY A 22 1.14 -14.96 -4.10
C GLY A 22 2.56 -14.57 -4.53
N VAL A 23 2.73 -13.31 -4.88
CA VAL A 23 4.00 -12.68 -5.26
C VAL A 23 4.30 -11.61 -4.23
N LYS A 24 5.58 -11.49 -3.83
CA LYS A 24 6.01 -10.41 -2.94
C LYS A 24 5.59 -9.05 -3.48
N ARG A 25 5.12 -8.19 -2.57
CA ARG A 25 4.68 -6.83 -2.89
C ARG A 25 3.58 -6.76 -3.97
N ARG A 26 2.70 -7.77 -4.02
CA ARG A 26 1.50 -7.81 -4.87
C ARG A 26 0.34 -8.30 -4.02
N PHE A 27 -0.38 -7.38 -3.38
CA PHE A 27 -1.39 -7.65 -2.37
C PHE A 27 -0.90 -8.68 -1.33
N GLU A 28 0.35 -8.48 -0.88
CA GLU A 28 1.02 -9.42 0.02
C GLU A 28 0.53 -9.22 1.46
N TYR A 29 0.00 -10.28 2.06
CA TYR A 29 -0.37 -10.26 3.48
C TYR A 29 0.89 -10.40 4.34
N ILE A 30 1.29 -9.32 5.00
CA ILE A 30 2.39 -9.30 5.97
C ILE A 30 1.90 -9.72 7.35
N VAL A 31 0.70 -9.22 7.75
CA VAL A 31 -0.04 -9.62 8.95
C VAL A 31 -1.48 -9.88 8.55
N LYS A 32 -2.04 -11.01 9.03
CA LYS A 32 -3.45 -11.34 8.87
C LYS A 32 -3.96 -11.94 10.17
N SER A 33 -4.52 -11.11 11.03
CA SER A 33 -5.14 -11.50 12.29
C SER A 33 -6.58 -11.00 12.36
N GLY A 34 -7.33 -11.40 13.39
CA GLY A 34 -8.70 -10.90 13.58
C GLY A 34 -8.75 -9.39 13.84
N SER A 35 -7.76 -8.85 14.55
CA SER A 35 -7.69 -7.43 14.93
C SER A 35 -6.97 -6.56 13.90
N HIS A 36 -5.86 -7.05 13.33
CA HIS A 36 -4.99 -6.27 12.46
C HIS A 36 -4.70 -7.00 11.14
N ILE A 37 -4.74 -6.25 10.06
CA ILE A 37 -4.36 -6.69 8.72
C ILE A 37 -3.33 -5.70 8.19
N LEU A 38 -2.18 -6.21 7.73
CA LEU A 38 -1.17 -5.43 7.02
C LEU A 38 -0.97 -6.05 5.64
N ILE A 39 -1.22 -5.25 4.62
CA ILE A 39 -1.03 -5.61 3.20
C ILE A 39 0.06 -4.71 2.63
N ASP A 40 1.03 -5.28 1.91
CA ASP A 40 2.01 -4.53 1.13
C ASP A 40 1.79 -4.73 -0.37
N ASP A 41 1.93 -3.64 -1.11
CA ASP A 41 1.82 -3.66 -2.57
C ASP A 41 2.83 -2.72 -3.24
N TYR A 42 3.32 -3.12 -4.39
CA TYR A 42 4.25 -2.32 -5.20
C TYR A 42 3.56 -1.19 -5.98
N ALA A 43 2.24 -1.04 -5.83
CA ALA A 43 1.42 -0.05 -6.53
C ALA A 43 2.02 1.36 -6.40
N HIS A 44 2.27 1.99 -7.54
CA HIS A 44 2.93 3.30 -7.64
C HIS A 44 2.36 4.16 -8.77
N HIS A 45 1.25 3.75 -9.35
CA HIS A 45 0.46 4.49 -10.33
C HIS A 45 -0.98 4.63 -9.81
N PRO A 46 -1.72 5.71 -10.11
CA PRO A 46 -3.09 5.90 -9.62
C PRO A 46 -4.02 4.70 -9.87
N GLU A 47 -3.99 4.09 -11.06
CA GLU A 47 -4.87 2.95 -11.36
C GLU A 47 -4.50 1.69 -10.58
N GLU A 48 -3.21 1.46 -10.30
CA GLU A 48 -2.78 0.35 -9.45
C GLU A 48 -3.27 0.55 -8.01
N LEU A 49 -3.14 1.78 -7.48
CA LEU A 49 -3.65 2.14 -6.15
C LEU A 49 -5.17 2.03 -6.08
N ARG A 50 -5.89 2.42 -7.14
CA ARG A 50 -7.35 2.28 -7.23
C ARG A 50 -7.77 0.82 -7.10
N ALA A 51 -7.14 -0.07 -7.86
CA ALA A 51 -7.40 -1.49 -7.79
C ALA A 51 -7.08 -2.08 -6.40
N LEU A 52 -5.94 -1.71 -5.83
CA LEU A 52 -5.50 -2.13 -4.50
C LEU A 52 -6.50 -1.71 -3.41
N LEU A 53 -6.84 -0.41 -3.35
CA LEU A 53 -7.69 0.13 -2.29
C LEU A 53 -9.13 -0.37 -2.39
N ASN A 54 -9.69 -0.44 -3.60
CA ASN A 54 -11.03 -0.99 -3.80
C ASN A 54 -11.08 -2.47 -3.43
N GLY A 55 -10.13 -3.28 -3.90
CA GLY A 55 -10.07 -4.70 -3.55
C GLY A 55 -9.90 -4.94 -2.04
N ALA A 56 -9.08 -4.13 -1.37
CA ALA A 56 -8.90 -4.24 0.07
C ALA A 56 -10.18 -3.85 0.84
N LYS A 57 -10.86 -2.78 0.44
CA LYS A 57 -12.12 -2.35 1.09
C LYS A 57 -13.28 -3.32 0.79
N GLU A 58 -13.31 -3.94 -0.37
CA GLU A 58 -14.29 -4.99 -0.70
C GLU A 58 -14.09 -6.23 0.18
N LEU A 59 -12.85 -6.64 0.40
CA LEU A 59 -12.51 -7.79 1.26
C LEU A 59 -12.75 -7.50 2.75
N TYR A 60 -12.62 -6.23 3.17
CA TYR A 60 -12.70 -5.81 4.59
C TYR A 60 -13.60 -4.59 4.77
N PRO A 61 -14.90 -4.69 4.41
CA PRO A 61 -15.80 -3.52 4.38
C PRO A 61 -16.04 -2.87 5.74
N ASN A 62 -15.85 -3.63 6.83
CA ASN A 62 -16.10 -3.16 8.20
C ASN A 62 -14.83 -2.70 8.92
N LYS A 63 -13.68 -2.65 8.25
CA LYS A 63 -12.42 -2.20 8.84
C LYS A 63 -12.03 -0.83 8.35
N LYS A 64 -11.59 0.04 9.28
CA LYS A 64 -11.02 1.33 8.93
C LYS A 64 -9.73 1.12 8.11
N CYS A 65 -9.75 1.55 6.85
CA CYS A 65 -8.64 1.43 5.93
C CYS A 65 -7.69 2.62 6.05
N THR A 66 -6.47 2.37 6.48
CA THR A 66 -5.36 3.34 6.49
C THR A 66 -4.38 2.98 5.38
N VAL A 67 -4.12 3.90 4.46
CA VAL A 67 -3.09 3.74 3.44
C VAL A 67 -1.85 4.56 3.78
N VAL A 68 -0.69 3.92 3.74
CA VAL A 68 0.63 4.56 3.77
C VAL A 68 1.21 4.47 2.38
N PHE A 69 1.33 5.60 1.71
CA PHE A 69 1.84 5.66 0.34
C PHE A 69 3.17 6.40 0.27
N GLN A 70 4.16 5.77 -0.35
CA GLN A 70 5.42 6.42 -0.69
C GLN A 70 5.43 6.76 -2.19
N PRO A 71 5.30 8.04 -2.56
CA PRO A 71 5.42 8.44 -3.96
C PRO A 71 6.82 8.08 -4.50
N HIS A 72 6.88 7.67 -5.76
CA HIS A 72 8.12 7.26 -6.42
C HIS A 72 8.37 8.14 -7.64
N LEU A 73 9.52 8.80 -7.70
CA LEU A 73 9.98 9.79 -8.67
C LEU A 73 9.27 11.16 -8.53
N TYR A 74 10.06 12.22 -8.62
CA TYR A 74 9.53 13.59 -8.59
C TYR A 74 8.69 13.90 -9.83
N THR A 75 9.14 13.47 -11.02
CA THR A 75 8.41 13.67 -12.28
C THR A 75 7.03 13.04 -12.23
N ARG A 76 6.94 11.77 -11.81
CA ARG A 76 5.66 11.07 -11.67
C ARG A 76 4.75 11.72 -10.63
N THR A 77 5.32 12.12 -9.50
CA THR A 77 4.56 12.79 -8.44
C THR A 77 3.94 14.08 -8.95
N ARG A 78 4.70 14.90 -9.69
CA ARG A 78 4.22 16.13 -10.31
C ARG A 78 3.10 15.85 -11.32
N ASP A 79 3.37 14.93 -12.24
CA ASP A 79 2.49 14.72 -13.41
C ASP A 79 1.17 14.00 -13.04
N LEU A 80 1.17 13.20 -11.97
CA LEU A 80 0.02 12.40 -11.55
C LEU A 80 -0.57 12.83 -10.21
N ALA A 81 -0.22 14.00 -9.67
CA ALA A 81 -0.66 14.45 -8.34
C ALA A 81 -2.18 14.44 -8.15
N ASP A 82 -2.95 14.87 -9.15
CA ASP A 82 -4.41 14.88 -9.10
C ASP A 82 -4.98 13.45 -9.04
N GLY A 83 -4.46 12.55 -9.88
CA GLY A 83 -4.84 11.15 -9.89
C GLY A 83 -4.49 10.45 -8.57
N PHE A 84 -3.32 10.71 -7.99
CA PHE A 84 -2.97 10.20 -6.67
C PHE A 84 -3.91 10.71 -5.59
N ALA A 85 -4.22 12.01 -5.57
CA ALA A 85 -5.11 12.60 -4.58
C ALA A 85 -6.52 11.98 -4.65
N GLU A 86 -7.05 11.80 -5.85
CA GLU A 86 -8.36 11.18 -6.08
C GLU A 86 -8.40 9.75 -5.55
N VAL A 87 -7.43 8.92 -5.92
CA VAL A 87 -7.47 7.49 -5.56
C VAL A 87 -7.13 7.24 -4.08
N LEU A 88 -6.20 7.99 -3.51
CA LEU A 88 -5.87 7.88 -2.09
C LEU A 88 -7.05 8.27 -1.20
N ALA A 89 -7.92 9.15 -1.68
CA ALA A 89 -9.16 9.52 -0.99
C ALA A 89 -10.15 8.33 -0.83
N ILE A 90 -9.95 7.20 -1.45
CA ILE A 90 -10.74 5.97 -1.24
C ILE A 90 -10.50 5.41 0.17
N ALA A 91 -9.27 5.48 0.69
CA ALA A 91 -8.95 5.07 2.06
C ALA A 91 -9.59 6.00 3.10
N ASP A 92 -9.83 5.50 4.31
CA ASP A 92 -10.42 6.29 5.39
C ASP A 92 -9.39 7.23 6.03
N GLU A 93 -8.12 6.83 6.03
CA GLU A 93 -6.99 7.64 6.50
C GLU A 93 -5.80 7.53 5.53
N VAL A 94 -5.15 8.66 5.25
CA VAL A 94 -4.04 8.75 4.29
C VAL A 94 -2.78 9.24 4.99
N VAL A 95 -1.73 8.46 4.89
CA VAL A 95 -0.36 8.82 5.31
C VAL A 95 0.53 8.82 4.08
N LEU A 96 1.20 9.92 3.83
CA LEU A 96 2.22 10.00 2.78
C LEU A 96 3.61 9.99 3.42
N LEU A 97 4.53 9.29 2.80
CA LEU A 97 5.96 9.37 3.12
C LEU A 97 6.66 10.32 2.13
N PRO A 98 7.87 10.81 2.44
CA PRO A 98 8.68 11.56 1.48
C PRO A 98 8.85 10.79 0.18
N ILE A 99 8.92 11.53 -0.93
CA ILE A 99 9.12 10.96 -2.26
C ILE A 99 10.41 10.13 -2.27
N TYR A 100 10.33 8.91 -2.79
CA TYR A 100 11.53 8.12 -3.12
C TYR A 100 12.08 8.58 -4.47
N PRO A 101 13.26 9.23 -4.50
CA PRO A 101 13.75 9.91 -5.71
C PRO A 101 14.28 8.94 -6.76
N ALA A 102 14.71 7.72 -6.37
CA ALA A 102 15.47 6.80 -7.19
C ALA A 102 16.72 7.48 -7.81
N ARG A 103 16.63 7.87 -9.09
CA ARG A 103 17.73 8.54 -9.80
C ARG A 103 17.46 9.99 -10.17
N GLU A 104 16.31 10.51 -9.74
CA GLU A 104 15.94 11.89 -10.03
C GLU A 104 16.48 12.85 -8.98
N LEU A 105 16.81 14.05 -9.42
CA LEU A 105 17.08 15.18 -8.53
C LEU A 105 15.75 15.79 -8.07
N PRO A 106 15.72 16.40 -6.88
CA PRO A 106 14.55 17.13 -6.40
C PRO A 106 14.10 18.20 -7.41
N ILE A 107 12.78 18.28 -7.62
CA ILE A 107 12.16 19.31 -8.44
C ILE A 107 11.53 20.32 -7.51
N GLU A 108 11.81 21.60 -7.70
CA GLU A 108 11.27 22.68 -6.89
C GLU A 108 9.73 22.65 -6.89
N GLY A 109 9.13 22.78 -5.71
CA GLY A 109 7.68 22.74 -5.51
C GLY A 109 7.05 21.34 -5.58
N VAL A 110 7.83 20.27 -5.82
CA VAL A 110 7.33 18.91 -5.89
C VAL A 110 7.66 18.14 -4.61
N SER A 111 6.64 17.81 -3.86
CA SER A 111 6.74 17.05 -2.61
C SER A 111 5.48 16.21 -2.35
N SER A 112 5.51 15.41 -1.30
CA SER A 112 4.33 14.62 -0.90
C SER A 112 3.18 15.51 -0.42
N GLU A 113 3.48 16.69 0.13
CA GLU A 113 2.50 17.71 0.53
C GLU A 113 1.70 18.21 -0.67
N MET A 114 2.29 18.25 -1.87
CA MET A 114 1.60 18.61 -3.09
C MET A 114 0.41 17.68 -3.38
N ILE A 115 0.58 16.36 -3.18
CA ILE A 115 -0.53 15.39 -3.26
C ILE A 115 -1.49 15.61 -2.09
N LEU A 116 -0.95 15.72 -0.87
CA LEU A 116 -1.74 15.81 0.35
C LEU A 116 -2.72 17.00 0.30
N ASN A 117 -2.26 18.16 -0.18
CA ASN A 117 -3.07 19.37 -0.27
C ASN A 117 -4.28 19.25 -1.21
N LYS A 118 -4.21 18.34 -2.18
CA LYS A 118 -5.29 18.03 -3.13
C LYS A 118 -6.30 17.03 -2.57
N ILE A 119 -5.98 16.29 -1.51
CA ILE A 119 -6.90 15.32 -0.90
C ILE A 119 -7.90 16.07 -0.02
N ASN A 120 -9.19 15.96 -0.30
CA ASN A 120 -10.24 16.58 0.50
C ASN A 120 -10.69 15.64 1.64
N LYS A 121 -9.82 15.48 2.65
CA LYS A 121 -10.08 14.70 3.88
C LYS A 121 -9.39 15.35 5.08
N SER A 122 -9.95 15.18 6.26
CA SER A 122 -9.34 15.62 7.53
C SER A 122 -8.27 14.62 8.04
N SER A 123 -8.49 13.32 7.88
CA SER A 123 -7.55 12.27 8.28
C SER A 123 -6.49 12.05 7.22
N LYS A 124 -5.56 13.01 7.12
CA LYS A 124 -4.43 12.94 6.18
C LYS A 124 -3.20 13.60 6.78
N ARG A 125 -2.02 13.07 6.48
CA ARG A 125 -0.73 13.62 6.96
C ARG A 125 0.45 13.19 6.10
N VAL A 126 1.56 13.92 6.24
CA VAL A 126 2.89 13.45 5.83
C VAL A 126 3.64 13.05 7.09
N LEU A 127 4.34 11.93 7.06
CA LEU A 127 5.23 11.45 8.12
C LEU A 127 6.60 11.12 7.54
N GLN A 128 7.64 11.28 8.34
CA GLN A 128 8.94 10.69 8.02
C GLN A 128 8.88 9.17 8.23
N LYS A 129 9.71 8.42 7.51
CA LYS A 129 9.79 6.96 7.67
C LYS A 129 10.09 6.54 9.10
N THR A 130 10.91 7.29 9.80
CA THR A 130 11.28 7.07 11.20
C THR A 130 10.12 7.24 12.18
N GLU A 131 9.08 7.99 11.80
CA GLU A 131 7.91 8.26 12.64
C GLU A 131 6.79 7.23 12.45
N LEU A 132 6.80 6.51 11.32
CA LEU A 132 5.68 5.67 10.90
C LEU A 132 5.34 4.58 11.92
N VAL A 133 6.34 3.84 12.42
CA VAL A 133 6.11 2.72 13.33
C VAL A 133 5.49 3.19 14.64
N ASP A 134 6.01 4.26 15.23
CA ASP A 134 5.48 4.84 16.46
C ASP A 134 4.09 5.44 16.25
N TRP A 135 3.86 6.04 15.10
CA TRP A 135 2.54 6.55 14.74
C TRP A 135 1.51 5.40 14.62
N VAL A 136 1.83 4.31 13.92
CA VAL A 136 0.96 3.13 13.82
C VAL A 136 0.73 2.48 15.20
N LYS A 137 1.75 2.48 16.07
CA LYS A 137 1.64 2.00 17.45
C LYS A 137 0.64 2.81 18.26
N SER A 138 0.62 4.13 18.09
CA SER A 138 -0.25 5.04 18.84
C SER A 138 -1.66 5.15 18.28
N ASN A 139 -1.88 4.64 17.06
CA ASN A 139 -3.17 4.70 16.37
C ASN A 139 -3.79 3.30 16.26
N ASN A 140 -5.13 3.24 16.28
CA ASN A 140 -5.83 1.98 16.08
C ASN A 140 -5.99 1.71 14.57
N THR A 141 -5.00 1.05 13.98
CA THR A 141 -5.02 0.67 12.56
C THR A 141 -5.53 -0.75 12.41
N GLU A 142 -6.73 -0.91 11.85
CA GLU A 142 -7.36 -2.23 11.66
C GLU A 142 -6.93 -2.87 10.33
N LEU A 143 -7.00 -2.09 9.24
CA LEU A 143 -6.53 -2.45 7.90
C LEU A 143 -5.48 -1.43 7.48
N LEU A 144 -4.21 -1.81 7.55
CA LEU A 144 -3.06 -1.01 7.14
C LEU A 144 -2.58 -1.50 5.78
N ILE A 145 -2.46 -0.59 4.83
CA ILE A 145 -1.95 -0.86 3.49
C ILE A 145 -0.70 -0.02 3.29
N THR A 146 0.43 -0.66 2.98
CA THR A 146 1.64 0.02 2.50
C THR A 146 1.72 -0.10 0.99
N ALA A 147 2.00 1.01 0.31
CA ALA A 147 2.08 1.04 -1.15
C ALA A 147 3.23 1.92 -1.65
N GLY A 148 3.88 1.50 -2.73
CA GLY A 148 4.93 2.26 -3.38
C GLY A 148 6.06 1.40 -3.94
N ALA A 149 6.77 1.91 -4.95
CA ALA A 149 7.89 1.23 -5.61
C ALA A 149 9.27 1.62 -5.01
N GLY A 150 9.27 2.42 -3.94
CA GLY A 150 10.46 2.82 -3.22
C GLY A 150 10.87 1.82 -2.13
N ASP A 151 11.50 2.34 -1.09
CA ASP A 151 12.05 1.59 0.04
C ASP A 151 11.10 1.49 1.25
N ILE A 152 9.81 1.70 1.03
CA ILE A 152 8.77 1.54 2.08
C ILE A 152 8.75 0.12 2.66
N ASP A 153 9.10 -0.87 1.87
CA ASP A 153 9.14 -2.27 2.27
C ASP A 153 10.16 -2.57 3.37
N LEU A 154 11.18 -1.72 3.53
CA LEU A 154 12.13 -1.83 4.65
C LEU A 154 11.47 -1.67 6.02
N LEU A 155 10.30 -1.02 6.09
CA LEU A 155 9.55 -0.80 7.33
C LEU A 155 8.62 -1.99 7.69
N LEU A 156 8.41 -2.93 6.78
CA LEU A 156 7.42 -4.01 6.95
C LEU A 156 7.72 -4.92 8.14
N ASN A 157 9.00 -5.22 8.38
CA ASN A 157 9.37 -6.08 9.51
C ASN A 157 9.04 -5.44 10.86
N ASP A 158 9.34 -4.16 11.03
CA ASP A 158 9.07 -3.43 12.26
C ASP A 158 7.56 -3.23 12.47
N LEU A 159 6.83 -2.90 11.42
CA LEU A 159 5.37 -2.83 11.44
C LEU A 159 4.73 -4.17 11.81
N LYS A 160 5.23 -5.28 11.24
CA LYS A 160 4.77 -6.62 11.56
C LYS A 160 4.98 -6.95 13.04
N LEU A 161 6.21 -6.81 13.54
CA LEU A 161 6.54 -7.09 14.93
C LEU A 161 5.71 -6.26 15.90
N MET A 162 5.44 -5.01 15.56
CA MET A 162 4.63 -4.11 16.38
C MET A 162 3.15 -4.55 16.38
N LEU A 163 2.56 -4.87 15.22
CA LEU A 163 1.16 -5.29 15.13
C LEU A 163 0.90 -6.67 15.77
N GLU A 164 1.87 -7.58 15.72
CA GLU A 164 1.78 -8.89 16.37
C GLU A 164 1.84 -8.79 17.90
N LYS A 165 2.49 -7.76 18.46
CA LYS A 165 2.53 -7.50 19.92
C LYS A 165 1.27 -6.82 20.46
N LYS A 166 0.44 -6.22 19.60
CA LYS A 166 -0.85 -5.57 19.96
C LYS A 166 -2.01 -6.57 20.19
N ARG A 167 -1.73 -7.87 20.27
CA ARG A 167 -2.74 -8.92 20.52
C ARG A 167 -3.30 -8.87 21.94
#